data_c8e496a678bc01543362e1c2b8da1008
#
_entry.id   c8e496a678bc01543362e1c2b8da1008
#
_cell.length_a   1.000
_cell.length_b   1.000
_cell.length_c   1.000
_cell.angle_alpha   90.00
_cell.angle_beta   90.00
_cell.angle_gamma   90.00
#
_symmetry.space_group_name_H-M   'P 1'
#
loop_
_entity.id
_entity.type
_entity.pdbx_description
1 polymer ?
#
loop_
_entity_poly.entity_id
_entity_poly.type
_entity_poly.pdbx_seq_one_letter_code
_entity_poly.pdbx_strand_id
1 'polypeptide(L)'
;TFNLTGRMDGSNRLGRSRDARWLPTWNVSGSWNMLEEEFMKHQDVVSTLSLRATYGLTATMGPADNALAVFRNSTTYRGDDGYKESQIYIESLQNKDLTWEKQYEFNFGFDFGVLRNRISLSTDIYSRRGFDLIGLIRTSGMGGQKWKYANYADMKSWGVEFTLNTKNIQRKDFSWTSNLTFAYNHNEITNLESTSSIFDLMVAEGAPLEGYPVRGLFSLQYKGLNGQGIPQFINEKGELTSTGINFQSTDPAYLKYEGSVDPTVTGGFDNQFKYKAWTLGLYFTFQAGNKLRLDPDFSASYGDYSAMPKDLKNR
;
A
#
# COMPACT_ATOMS: atom_id res chain seq x y z
N THR A 1 -28.81 16.46 1.09
CA THR A 1 -29.10 15.16 0.46
C THR A 1 -28.67 14.04 1.38
N PHE A 2 -29.46 12.96 1.47
CA PHE A 2 -29.14 11.76 2.22
C PHE A 2 -29.32 10.53 1.31
N ASN A 3 -28.35 9.59 1.35
CA ASN A 3 -28.41 8.36 0.58
C ASN A 3 -28.11 7.14 1.46
N LEU A 4 -28.85 6.08 1.23
CA LEU A 4 -28.64 4.77 1.83
C LEU A 4 -28.59 3.73 0.71
N THR A 5 -27.52 2.96 0.69
CA THR A 5 -27.32 1.89 -0.29
C THR A 5 -27.03 0.58 0.43
N GLY A 6 -27.67 -0.50 0.01
CA GLY A 6 -27.39 -1.86 0.48
C GLY A 6 -27.25 -2.79 -0.72
N ARG A 7 -26.28 -3.71 -0.68
CA ARG A 7 -26.01 -4.70 -1.72
C ARG A 7 -25.62 -6.03 -1.10
N MET A 8 -25.98 -7.10 -1.75
CA MET A 8 -25.54 -8.45 -1.40
C MET A 8 -24.65 -9.00 -2.50
N ASP A 9 -23.40 -9.27 -2.20
CA ASP A 9 -22.44 -9.83 -3.14
C ASP A 9 -22.20 -11.31 -2.84
N GLY A 10 -21.97 -12.11 -3.88
CA GLY A 10 -21.70 -13.53 -3.75
C GLY A 10 -20.63 -14.01 -4.71
N SER A 11 -19.75 -14.91 -4.25
CA SER A 11 -18.72 -15.51 -5.07
C SER A 11 -18.57 -17.01 -4.79
N ASN A 12 -18.45 -17.79 -5.87
CA ASN A 12 -18.13 -19.22 -5.81
C ASN A 12 -16.63 -19.52 -5.69
N ARG A 13 -15.78 -18.49 -5.78
CA ARG A 13 -14.32 -18.60 -5.61
C ARG A 13 -13.89 -18.66 -4.16
N LEU A 14 -14.71 -18.18 -3.26
CA LEU A 14 -14.47 -18.16 -1.82
C LEU A 14 -14.87 -19.50 -1.17
N GLY A 15 -14.68 -19.62 0.14
CA GLY A 15 -14.84 -20.82 0.92
C GLY A 15 -16.17 -21.56 0.76
N ARG A 16 -16.40 -22.61 1.53
CA ARG A 16 -17.57 -23.49 1.34
C ARG A 16 -18.83 -23.00 2.02
N SER A 17 -18.70 -22.27 3.13
CA SER A 17 -19.86 -21.79 3.89
C SER A 17 -20.63 -20.72 3.15
N ARG A 18 -21.91 -20.54 3.48
CA ARG A 18 -22.70 -19.43 2.95
C ARG A 18 -22.11 -18.09 3.39
N ASP A 19 -21.68 -17.98 4.63
CA ASP A 19 -21.12 -16.75 5.21
C ASP A 19 -19.77 -16.38 4.60
N ALA A 20 -18.98 -17.36 4.15
CA ALA A 20 -17.75 -17.08 3.40
C ALA A 20 -18.01 -16.57 1.99
N ARG A 21 -19.13 -16.98 1.36
CA ARG A 21 -19.47 -16.67 -0.03
C ARG A 21 -20.29 -15.41 -0.22
N TRP A 22 -21.20 -15.14 0.71
CA TRP A 22 -22.17 -14.07 0.62
C TRP A 22 -21.88 -13.00 1.66
N LEU A 23 -21.80 -11.76 1.20
CA LEU A 23 -21.53 -10.63 2.07
C LEU A 23 -22.47 -9.47 1.77
N PRO A 24 -23.21 -8.97 2.77
CA PRO A 24 -23.89 -7.69 2.64
C PRO A 24 -22.90 -6.53 2.75
N THR A 25 -22.93 -5.63 1.77
CA THR A 25 -22.23 -4.36 1.80
C THR A 25 -23.24 -3.23 1.89
N TRP A 26 -22.88 -2.13 2.51
CA TRP A 26 -23.78 -1.00 2.71
C TRP A 26 -23.02 0.31 2.81
N ASN A 27 -23.71 1.39 2.51
CA ASN A 27 -23.18 2.74 2.63
C ASN A 27 -24.29 3.69 3.03
N VAL A 28 -23.97 4.58 3.96
CA VAL A 28 -24.77 5.73 4.36
C VAL A 28 -23.97 6.97 4.05
N SER A 29 -24.57 7.91 3.32
CA SER A 29 -23.91 9.16 3.01
C SER A 29 -24.88 10.35 3.11
N GLY A 30 -24.33 11.49 3.52
CA GLY A 30 -25.04 12.75 3.58
C GLY A 30 -24.20 13.87 2.99
N SER A 31 -24.87 14.82 2.35
CA SER A 31 -24.25 16.08 1.93
C SER A 31 -25.12 17.26 2.30
N TRP A 32 -24.50 18.30 2.82
CA TRP A 32 -25.15 19.55 3.20
C TRP A 32 -24.54 20.71 2.41
N ASN A 33 -25.36 21.29 1.54
CA ASN A 33 -25.01 22.50 0.82
C ASN A 33 -25.39 23.72 1.69
N MET A 34 -24.40 24.27 2.37
CA MET A 34 -24.64 25.37 3.32
C MET A 34 -24.97 26.70 2.64
N LEU A 35 -24.65 26.85 1.34
CA LEU A 35 -24.99 28.08 0.61
C LEU A 35 -26.49 28.27 0.41
N GLU A 36 -27.29 27.22 0.45
CA GLU A 36 -28.74 27.28 0.31
C GLU A 36 -29.44 27.73 1.61
N GLU A 37 -28.71 27.79 2.71
CA GLU A 37 -29.23 28.16 4.03
C GLU A 37 -29.43 29.67 4.17
N GLU A 38 -30.44 30.06 4.97
CA GLU A 38 -30.82 31.49 5.19
C GLU A 38 -29.64 32.33 5.62
N PHE A 39 -28.76 31.82 6.51
CA PHE A 39 -27.62 32.58 7.04
C PHE A 39 -26.54 32.87 5.99
N MET A 40 -26.58 32.19 4.82
CA MET A 40 -25.62 32.38 3.72
C MET A 40 -26.19 33.23 2.56
N LYS A 41 -27.48 33.50 2.54
CA LYS A 41 -28.13 34.22 1.42
C LYS A 41 -27.68 35.66 1.22
N HIS A 42 -27.11 36.30 2.25
CA HIS A 42 -26.78 37.73 2.24
C HIS A 42 -25.29 38.00 2.04
N GLN A 43 -24.53 37.01 1.53
CA GLN A 43 -23.11 37.18 1.26
C GLN A 43 -22.78 36.78 -0.18
N ASP A 44 -21.83 37.52 -0.81
CA ASP A 44 -21.42 37.35 -2.19
C ASP A 44 -19.98 36.79 -2.36
N VAL A 45 -19.27 36.57 -1.25
CA VAL A 45 -17.86 36.21 -1.25
C VAL A 45 -17.68 34.69 -1.43
N VAL A 46 -18.45 33.91 -0.65
CA VAL A 46 -18.40 32.45 -0.68
C VAL A 46 -19.26 31.94 -1.85
N SER A 47 -18.66 31.16 -2.70
CA SER A 47 -19.29 30.64 -3.94
C SER A 47 -19.60 29.15 -3.88
N THR A 48 -18.96 28.43 -2.96
CA THR A 48 -19.19 27.03 -2.67
C THR A 48 -18.93 26.79 -1.20
N LEU A 49 -19.84 26.12 -0.52
CA LEU A 49 -19.65 25.68 0.87
C LEU A 49 -20.52 24.45 1.08
N SER A 50 -19.89 23.26 1.05
CA SER A 50 -20.58 22.02 1.30
C SER A 50 -19.80 21.09 2.23
N LEU A 51 -20.54 20.34 3.03
CA LEU A 51 -20.03 19.26 3.86
C LEU A 51 -20.56 17.95 3.34
N ARG A 52 -19.69 16.93 3.33
CA ARG A 52 -20.02 15.57 2.95
C ARG A 52 -19.56 14.63 4.04
N ALA A 53 -20.37 13.62 4.35
CA ALA A 53 -19.98 12.55 5.26
C ALA A 53 -20.47 11.23 4.71
N THR A 54 -19.62 10.21 4.77
CA THR A 54 -19.91 8.88 4.28
C THR A 54 -19.39 7.86 5.28
N TYR A 55 -20.20 6.82 5.57
CA TYR A 55 -19.77 5.67 6.34
C TYR A 55 -20.35 4.39 5.73
N GLY A 56 -19.51 3.38 5.57
CA GLY A 56 -19.97 2.13 4.94
C GLY A 56 -19.02 0.97 5.13
N LEU A 57 -19.52 -0.19 4.73
CA LEU A 57 -18.79 -1.45 4.62
C LEU A 57 -18.63 -1.78 3.14
N THR A 58 -17.40 -1.91 2.68
CA THR A 58 -17.03 -2.39 1.35
C THR A 58 -16.32 -3.74 1.45
N ALA A 59 -16.26 -4.47 0.33
CA ALA A 59 -15.59 -5.75 0.27
C ALA A 59 -14.92 -5.99 -1.08
N THR A 60 -13.84 -6.76 -1.05
CA THR A 60 -13.15 -7.25 -2.25
C THR A 60 -12.74 -8.72 -2.05
N MET A 61 -12.52 -9.42 -3.14
CA MET A 61 -12.05 -10.81 -3.09
C MET A 61 -10.54 -10.94 -2.89
N GLY A 62 -9.81 -9.81 -2.87
CA GLY A 62 -8.37 -9.82 -2.80
C GLY A 62 -7.70 -10.54 -3.98
N PRO A 63 -6.45 -10.95 -3.83
CA PRO A 63 -5.67 -11.61 -4.87
C PRO A 63 -5.95 -13.12 -5.01
N ALA A 64 -6.80 -13.71 -4.16
CA ALA A 64 -7.06 -15.14 -4.17
C ALA A 64 -7.94 -15.56 -5.36
N ASP A 65 -7.44 -16.47 -6.17
CA ASP A 65 -8.14 -16.97 -7.35
C ASP A 65 -9.20 -18.01 -7.02
N ASN A 66 -8.94 -18.87 -6.02
CA ASN A 66 -9.82 -19.99 -5.71
C ASN A 66 -9.60 -20.52 -4.28
N ALA A 67 -10.70 -20.87 -3.61
CA ALA A 67 -10.67 -21.57 -2.32
C ALA A 67 -10.51 -23.10 -2.44
N LEU A 68 -10.63 -23.67 -3.63
CA LEU A 68 -10.47 -25.10 -3.89
C LEU A 68 -9.02 -25.45 -4.19
N ALA A 69 -8.66 -26.72 -3.98
CA ALA A 69 -7.38 -27.23 -4.44
C ALA A 69 -7.30 -27.20 -5.97
N VAL A 70 -6.20 -26.66 -6.49
CA VAL A 70 -5.91 -26.63 -7.93
C VAL A 70 -4.82 -27.64 -8.22
N PHE A 71 -5.12 -28.54 -9.13
CA PHE A 71 -4.17 -29.54 -9.64
C PHE A 71 -3.75 -29.14 -11.05
N ARG A 72 -2.47 -29.27 -11.33
CA ARG A 72 -1.92 -29.02 -12.66
C ARG A 72 -1.26 -30.27 -13.20
N ASN A 73 -1.51 -30.56 -14.47
CA ASN A 73 -0.80 -31.57 -15.20
C ASN A 73 0.51 -31.02 -15.80
N SER A 74 1.60 -31.74 -15.68
CA SER A 74 2.91 -31.39 -16.21
C SER A 74 3.61 -32.64 -16.70
N THR A 75 4.70 -32.45 -17.40
CA THR A 75 5.62 -33.59 -17.78
C THR A 75 6.93 -33.42 -17.05
N THR A 76 7.42 -34.53 -16.48
CA THR A 76 8.74 -34.60 -15.87
C THR A 76 9.61 -35.59 -16.62
N TYR A 77 10.94 -35.48 -16.49
CA TYR A 77 11.87 -36.48 -17.01
C TYR A 77 12.10 -37.53 -15.94
N ARG A 78 12.05 -38.80 -16.36
CA ARG A 78 12.37 -39.92 -15.49
C ARG A 78 13.87 -40.22 -15.59
N GLY A 79 14.62 -39.86 -14.55
CA GLY A 79 16.05 -40.12 -14.47
C GLY A 79 16.86 -39.66 -15.69
N ASP A 80 17.96 -40.34 -15.98
CA ASP A 80 18.87 -39.99 -17.07
C ASP A 80 18.40 -40.54 -18.45
N ASP A 81 17.32 -41.31 -18.49
CA ASP A 81 16.88 -42.03 -19.71
C ASP A 81 16.14 -41.13 -20.71
N GLY A 82 15.91 -39.88 -20.37
CA GLY A 82 15.25 -38.87 -21.23
C GLY A 82 13.75 -39.13 -21.50
N TYR A 83 13.14 -40.14 -20.88
CA TYR A 83 11.71 -40.40 -21.00
C TYR A 83 10.89 -39.35 -20.24
N LYS A 84 9.85 -38.85 -20.91
CA LYS A 84 8.88 -37.89 -20.33
C LYS A 84 7.73 -38.68 -19.73
N GLU A 85 7.42 -38.37 -18.47
CA GLU A 85 6.25 -38.89 -17.75
C GLU A 85 5.28 -37.80 -17.42
N SER A 86 3.97 -38.07 -17.47
CA SER A 86 2.95 -37.18 -16.98
C SER A 86 2.93 -37.19 -15.46
N GLN A 87 2.95 -36.02 -14.86
CA GLN A 87 2.75 -35.86 -13.42
C GLN A 87 1.59 -34.90 -13.13
N ILE A 88 0.90 -35.15 -12.04
CA ILE A 88 -0.07 -34.23 -11.48
C ILE A 88 0.51 -33.69 -10.18
N TYR A 89 0.57 -32.36 -10.05
CA TYR A 89 1.00 -31.73 -8.82
C TYR A 89 -0.06 -30.72 -8.33
N ILE A 90 -0.03 -30.45 -7.03
CA ILE A 90 -0.90 -29.42 -6.42
C ILE A 90 -0.27 -28.06 -6.72
N GLU A 91 -0.99 -27.21 -7.44
CA GLU A 91 -0.59 -25.83 -7.69
C GLU A 91 -1.04 -24.91 -6.55
N SER A 92 -2.23 -25.16 -6.01
CA SER A 92 -2.77 -24.39 -4.90
C SER A 92 -3.48 -25.28 -3.90
N LEU A 93 -3.19 -25.09 -2.62
CA LEU A 93 -3.86 -25.80 -1.53
C LEU A 93 -5.27 -25.25 -1.31
N GLN A 94 -6.18 -26.13 -0.92
CA GLN A 94 -7.53 -25.76 -0.53
C GLN A 94 -7.50 -24.86 0.71
N ASN A 95 -8.32 -23.79 0.68
CA ASN A 95 -8.68 -23.00 1.86
C ASN A 95 -10.21 -22.88 1.97
N LYS A 96 -10.83 -23.70 2.82
CA LYS A 96 -12.28 -23.73 3.01
C LYS A 96 -12.85 -22.49 3.70
N ASP A 97 -11.99 -21.80 4.44
CA ASP A 97 -12.36 -20.66 5.30
C ASP A 97 -12.08 -19.33 4.63
N LEU A 98 -11.57 -19.34 3.38
CA LEU A 98 -11.29 -18.14 2.63
C LEU A 98 -12.57 -17.31 2.44
N THR A 99 -12.56 -16.07 2.91
CA THR A 99 -13.69 -15.13 2.82
C THR A 99 -13.26 -13.80 2.22
N TRP A 100 -14.20 -12.89 2.08
CA TRP A 100 -13.99 -11.55 1.56
C TRP A 100 -13.02 -10.76 2.43
N GLU A 101 -12.18 -9.96 1.82
CA GLU A 101 -11.56 -8.82 2.49
C GLU A 101 -12.64 -7.77 2.72
N LYS A 102 -12.68 -7.20 3.90
CA LYS A 102 -13.71 -6.25 4.32
C LYS A 102 -13.07 -4.96 4.80
N GLN A 103 -13.74 -3.85 4.55
CA GLN A 103 -13.26 -2.54 5.00
C GLN A 103 -14.42 -1.67 5.45
N TYR A 104 -14.39 -1.23 6.69
CA TYR A 104 -15.15 -0.06 7.12
C TYR A 104 -14.39 1.20 6.73
N GLU A 105 -15.12 2.15 6.16
CA GLU A 105 -14.56 3.46 5.81
C GLU A 105 -15.49 4.55 6.31
N PHE A 106 -14.91 5.51 7.02
CA PHE A 106 -15.49 6.81 7.29
C PHE A 106 -14.76 7.85 6.48
N ASN A 107 -15.50 8.68 5.74
CA ASN A 107 -14.96 9.82 5.00
C ASN A 107 -15.75 11.08 5.36
N PHE A 108 -15.02 12.16 5.61
CA PHE A 108 -15.57 13.50 5.80
C PHE A 108 -14.97 14.44 4.76
N GLY A 109 -15.84 15.01 3.93
CA GLY A 109 -15.44 15.91 2.85
C GLY A 109 -15.93 17.34 3.12
N PHE A 110 -15.10 18.31 2.73
CA PHE A 110 -15.35 19.73 2.81
C PHE A 110 -15.00 20.40 1.49
N ASP A 111 -15.99 21.06 0.87
CA ASP A 111 -15.79 21.82 -0.36
C ASP A 111 -16.02 23.30 -0.06
N PHE A 112 -15.02 24.12 -0.39
CA PHE A 112 -15.03 25.55 -0.16
C PHE A 112 -14.59 26.31 -1.41
N GLY A 113 -15.34 27.35 -1.79
CA GLY A 113 -15.01 28.19 -2.92
C GLY A 113 -15.33 29.65 -2.65
N VAL A 114 -14.47 30.55 -3.10
CA VAL A 114 -14.64 32.00 -2.93
C VAL A 114 -14.41 32.75 -4.22
N LEU A 115 -14.90 33.99 -4.26
CA LEU A 115 -14.71 34.94 -5.36
C LEU A 115 -15.18 34.35 -6.71
N ARG A 116 -16.40 33.80 -6.76
CA ARG A 116 -16.97 33.10 -7.91
C ARG A 116 -16.11 31.90 -8.34
N ASN A 117 -15.68 31.11 -7.35
CA ASN A 117 -14.78 29.97 -7.54
C ASN A 117 -13.45 30.32 -8.24
N ARG A 118 -12.92 31.52 -7.97
CA ARG A 118 -11.53 31.83 -8.34
C ARG A 118 -10.53 31.09 -7.47
N ILE A 119 -10.91 30.79 -6.25
CA ILE A 119 -10.18 29.91 -5.33
C ILE A 119 -11.18 28.87 -4.88
N SER A 120 -10.89 27.60 -5.12
CA SER A 120 -11.70 26.47 -4.65
C SER A 120 -10.80 25.40 -4.02
N LEU A 121 -11.22 24.95 -2.85
CA LEU A 121 -10.58 23.90 -2.05
C LEU A 121 -11.57 22.76 -1.87
N SER A 122 -11.17 21.55 -2.17
CA SER A 122 -11.85 20.32 -1.79
C SER A 122 -10.92 19.52 -0.89
N THR A 123 -11.42 19.10 0.27
CA THR A 123 -10.65 18.36 1.27
C THR A 123 -11.43 17.14 1.70
N ASP A 124 -10.78 15.99 1.78
CA ASP A 124 -11.32 14.75 2.31
C ASP A 124 -10.42 14.22 3.43
N ILE A 125 -11.04 13.84 4.55
CA ILE A 125 -10.39 13.20 5.69
C ILE A 125 -11.03 11.84 5.84
N TYR A 126 -10.24 10.78 5.83
CA TYR A 126 -10.76 9.44 5.91
C TYR A 126 -10.08 8.60 7.00
N SER A 127 -10.85 7.63 7.50
CA SER A 127 -10.37 6.58 8.38
C SER A 127 -10.92 5.25 7.90
N ARG A 128 -10.04 4.28 7.71
CA ARG A 128 -10.35 2.94 7.21
C ARG A 128 -9.90 1.89 8.18
N ARG A 129 -10.71 0.86 8.34
CA ARG A 129 -10.37 -0.34 9.09
C ARG A 129 -10.63 -1.55 8.20
N GLY A 130 -9.54 -2.10 7.65
CA GLY A 130 -9.54 -3.34 6.86
C GLY A 130 -9.39 -4.54 7.79
N PHE A 131 -10.14 -5.60 7.51
CA PHE A 131 -10.05 -6.86 8.25
C PHE A 131 -10.29 -8.04 7.33
N ASP A 132 -9.86 -9.22 7.76
CA ASP A 132 -9.85 -10.41 6.91
C ASP A 132 -9.03 -10.23 5.62
N LEU A 133 -7.96 -9.42 5.64
CA LEU A 133 -7.12 -9.17 4.46
C LEU A 133 -6.44 -10.47 4.00
N ILE A 134 -6.45 -10.69 2.69
CA ILE A 134 -5.96 -11.93 2.08
C ILE A 134 -4.51 -11.75 1.65
N GLY A 135 -3.67 -12.70 2.06
CA GLY A 135 -2.29 -12.76 1.61
C GLY A 135 -1.75 -14.18 1.60
N LEU A 136 -0.50 -14.29 1.17
CA LEU A 136 0.22 -15.56 1.18
C LEU A 136 0.75 -15.84 2.58
N ILE A 137 0.30 -16.92 3.17
CA ILE A 137 0.83 -17.43 4.44
C ILE A 137 1.72 -18.64 4.20
N ARG A 138 2.77 -18.78 5.03
CA ARG A 138 3.64 -19.95 5.01
C ARG A 138 2.94 -21.15 5.63
N THR A 139 3.02 -22.30 4.98
CA THR A 139 2.48 -23.56 5.48
C THR A 139 3.61 -24.46 6.01
N SER A 140 3.25 -25.57 6.68
CA SER A 140 4.23 -26.59 7.11
C SER A 140 4.91 -27.33 5.97
N GLY A 141 4.46 -27.15 4.73
CA GLY A 141 4.94 -27.89 3.56
C GLY A 141 4.36 -29.31 3.42
N MET A 142 3.59 -29.79 4.42
CA MET A 142 2.88 -31.06 4.36
C MET A 142 1.72 -30.96 3.36
N GLY A 143 1.79 -31.30 2.19
CA GLY A 143 0.81 -31.14 1.11
C GLY A 143 1.44 -30.63 -0.16
N GLY A 144 2.78 -30.50 -0.15
CA GLY A 144 3.58 -30.17 -1.33
C GLY A 144 3.66 -28.67 -1.65
N GLN A 145 2.98 -27.81 -0.92
CA GLN A 145 3.01 -26.35 -1.11
C GLN A 145 3.51 -25.65 0.16
N LYS A 146 4.40 -24.69 -0.02
CA LYS A 146 4.95 -23.88 1.08
C LYS A 146 4.09 -22.64 1.40
N TRP A 147 3.23 -22.24 0.47
CA TRP A 147 2.42 -21.02 0.55
C TRP A 147 0.97 -21.29 0.20
N LYS A 148 0.04 -20.62 0.85
CA LYS A 148 -1.38 -20.59 0.48
C LYS A 148 -1.97 -19.21 0.73
N TYR A 149 -3.04 -18.84 0.00
CA TYR A 149 -3.84 -17.67 0.32
C TYR A 149 -4.74 -17.93 1.52
N ALA A 150 -4.76 -17.00 2.45
CA ALA A 150 -5.64 -17.01 3.61
C ALA A 150 -5.98 -15.59 4.05
N ASN A 151 -7.09 -15.43 4.75
CA ASN A 151 -7.37 -14.21 5.50
C ASN A 151 -6.45 -14.23 6.73
N TYR A 152 -5.52 -13.29 6.83
CA TYR A 152 -4.43 -13.40 7.78
C TYR A 152 -4.04 -12.09 8.46
N ALA A 153 -4.61 -10.97 8.06
CA ALA A 153 -4.22 -9.67 8.60
C ALA A 153 -5.39 -8.70 8.71
N ASP A 154 -5.30 -7.83 9.69
CA ASP A 154 -6.12 -6.64 9.82
C ASP A 154 -5.24 -5.41 9.77
N MET A 155 -5.78 -4.30 9.28
CA MET A 155 -5.08 -3.03 9.22
C MET A 155 -5.99 -1.84 9.48
N LYS A 156 -5.41 -0.76 9.92
CA LYS A 156 -6.05 0.55 9.97
C LYS A 156 -5.27 1.52 9.09
N SER A 157 -5.97 2.44 8.47
CA SER A 157 -5.36 3.57 7.78
C SER A 157 -6.19 4.84 7.97
N TRP A 158 -5.53 5.98 7.90
CA TRP A 158 -6.17 7.27 7.88
C TRP A 158 -5.37 8.23 7.01
N GLY A 159 -6.03 9.23 6.51
CA GLY A 159 -5.37 10.20 5.66
C GLY A 159 -6.16 11.46 5.47
N VAL A 160 -5.49 12.44 4.87
CA VAL A 160 -6.05 13.73 4.47
C VAL A 160 -5.63 13.99 3.04
N GLU A 161 -6.59 14.34 2.22
CA GLU A 161 -6.37 14.71 0.83
C GLU A 161 -6.99 16.08 0.57
N PHE A 162 -6.31 16.91 -0.20
CA PHE A 162 -6.93 18.15 -0.67
C PHE A 162 -6.52 18.51 -2.09
N THR A 163 -7.42 19.20 -2.75
CA THR A 163 -7.21 19.81 -4.07
C THR A 163 -7.54 21.28 -4.00
N LEU A 164 -6.56 22.12 -4.28
CA LEU A 164 -6.71 23.58 -4.34
C LEU A 164 -6.60 24.02 -5.80
N ASN A 165 -7.68 24.59 -6.32
CA ASN A 165 -7.72 25.19 -7.65
C ASN A 165 -7.76 26.71 -7.53
N THR A 166 -6.93 27.39 -8.31
CA THR A 166 -6.89 28.86 -8.36
C THR A 166 -6.90 29.39 -9.78
N LYS A 167 -7.72 30.41 -10.03
CA LYS A 167 -7.70 31.21 -11.27
C LYS A 167 -6.94 32.50 -10.97
N ASN A 168 -5.62 32.46 -11.11
CA ASN A 168 -4.73 33.53 -10.67
C ASN A 168 -4.94 34.81 -11.51
N ILE A 169 -4.96 34.65 -12.84
CA ILE A 169 -5.20 35.73 -13.79
C ILE A 169 -6.23 35.26 -14.81
N GLN A 170 -7.23 36.10 -15.05
CA GLN A 170 -8.19 35.91 -16.14
C GLN A 170 -8.37 37.24 -16.88
N ARG A 171 -7.79 37.37 -18.07
CA ARG A 171 -7.92 38.51 -18.97
C ARG A 171 -8.29 38.01 -20.37
N LYS A 172 -8.71 38.92 -21.25
CA LYS A 172 -9.15 38.58 -22.60
C LYS A 172 -8.17 37.70 -23.38
N ASP A 173 -6.87 38.04 -23.34
CA ASP A 173 -5.83 37.37 -24.11
C ASP A 173 -4.88 36.52 -23.27
N PHE A 174 -5.00 36.56 -21.92
CA PHE A 174 -4.11 35.85 -21.01
C PHE A 174 -4.87 35.28 -19.83
N SER A 175 -4.64 33.99 -19.56
CA SER A 175 -5.11 33.35 -18.33
C SER A 175 -4.01 32.52 -17.70
N TRP A 176 -4.00 32.49 -16.37
CA TRP A 176 -3.15 31.63 -15.57
C TRP A 176 -4.00 30.95 -14.49
N THR A 177 -3.98 29.61 -14.52
CA THR A 177 -4.65 28.78 -13.50
C THR A 177 -3.61 27.85 -12.86
N SER A 178 -3.81 27.56 -11.57
CA SER A 178 -2.98 26.61 -10.84
C SER A 178 -3.87 25.58 -10.15
N ASN A 179 -3.39 24.33 -10.11
CA ASN A 179 -3.99 23.24 -9.36
C ASN A 179 -2.91 22.62 -8.46
N LEU A 180 -3.20 22.50 -7.18
CA LEU A 180 -2.35 21.81 -6.19
C LEU A 180 -3.14 20.65 -5.62
N THR A 181 -2.61 19.45 -5.74
CA THR A 181 -3.08 18.25 -5.06
C THR A 181 -2.10 17.84 -3.98
N PHE A 182 -2.62 17.39 -2.86
CA PHE A 182 -1.83 16.89 -1.74
C PHE A 182 -2.56 15.73 -1.09
N ALA A 183 -1.82 14.69 -0.73
CA ALA A 183 -2.32 13.57 0.03
C ALA A 183 -1.31 13.18 1.12
N TYR A 184 -1.81 12.95 2.31
CA TYR A 184 -1.10 12.29 3.40
C TYR A 184 -1.83 11.01 3.76
N ASN A 185 -1.10 9.90 3.82
CA ASN A 185 -1.64 8.60 4.22
C ASN A 185 -0.75 7.96 5.29
N HIS A 186 -1.39 7.38 6.30
CA HIS A 186 -0.76 6.53 7.29
C HIS A 186 -1.50 5.21 7.38
N ASN A 187 -0.78 4.10 7.39
CA ASN A 187 -1.35 2.77 7.58
C ASN A 187 -0.53 1.97 8.61
N GLU A 188 -1.18 1.03 9.27
CA GLU A 188 -0.58 0.18 10.30
C GLU A 188 -1.32 -1.15 10.33
N ILE A 189 -0.58 -2.25 10.38
CA ILE A 189 -1.11 -3.59 10.61
C ILE A 189 -1.48 -3.72 12.09
N THR A 190 -2.72 -4.08 12.36
CA THR A 190 -3.26 -4.20 13.73
C THR A 190 -3.33 -5.63 14.23
N ASN A 191 -3.35 -6.59 13.31
CA ASN A 191 -3.29 -8.01 13.59
C ASN A 191 -2.63 -8.75 12.43
N LEU A 192 -1.80 -9.74 12.72
CA LEU A 192 -1.10 -10.54 11.72
C LEU A 192 -1.03 -11.99 12.17
N GLU A 193 -1.78 -12.88 11.53
CA GLU A 193 -1.85 -14.31 11.87
C GLU A 193 -0.69 -15.14 11.30
N SER A 194 0.23 -14.53 10.59
CA SER A 194 1.41 -15.19 10.02
C SER A 194 2.67 -14.77 10.75
N THR A 195 3.51 -15.74 11.10
CA THR A 195 4.81 -15.49 11.73
C THR A 195 5.88 -15.42 10.65
N SER A 196 6.44 -14.23 10.43
CA SER A 196 7.54 -14.01 9.50
C SER A 196 8.89 -14.28 10.19
N SER A 197 9.82 -14.90 9.49
CA SER A 197 11.21 -14.95 9.94
C SER A 197 11.92 -13.62 9.69
N ILE A 198 13.05 -13.41 10.33
CA ILE A 198 13.89 -12.23 10.07
C ILE A 198 14.28 -12.13 8.60
N PHE A 199 14.53 -13.26 7.95
CA PHE A 199 14.82 -13.31 6.52
C PHE A 199 13.65 -12.76 5.68
N ASP A 200 12.40 -13.11 6.05
CA ASP A 200 11.20 -12.65 5.34
C ASP A 200 10.93 -11.15 5.56
N LEU A 201 11.39 -10.58 6.70
CA LEU A 201 11.22 -9.16 7.02
C LEU A 201 12.26 -8.26 6.35
N MET A 202 13.44 -8.79 6.00
CA MET A 202 14.56 -8.01 5.47
C MET A 202 14.57 -7.92 3.94
N VAL A 203 13.42 -7.83 3.32
CA VAL A 203 13.27 -7.71 1.85
C VAL A 203 13.23 -6.24 1.40
N ALA A 204 13.67 -5.98 0.17
CA ALA A 204 13.73 -4.62 -0.38
C ALA A 204 12.35 -4.02 -0.64
N GLU A 205 11.37 -4.87 -0.94
CA GLU A 205 9.98 -4.49 -1.19
C GLU A 205 9.23 -4.07 0.08
N GLY A 206 9.84 -4.24 1.26
CA GLY A 206 9.21 -4.09 2.55
C GLY A 206 8.33 -5.31 2.90
N ALA A 207 8.13 -5.53 4.19
CA ALA A 207 7.38 -6.67 4.71
C ALA A 207 6.35 -6.26 5.78
N PRO A 208 5.26 -7.01 5.91
CA PRO A 208 4.26 -6.77 6.93
C PRO A 208 4.74 -7.23 8.31
N LEU A 209 4.56 -6.38 9.30
CA LEU A 209 4.76 -6.68 10.72
C LEU A 209 3.73 -5.92 11.54
N GLU A 210 3.16 -6.58 12.56
CA GLU A 210 2.17 -5.96 13.45
C GLU A 210 2.74 -4.72 14.15
N GLY A 211 1.95 -3.63 14.18
CA GLY A 211 2.37 -2.33 14.69
C GLY A 211 3.14 -1.45 13.70
N TYR A 212 3.35 -1.93 12.47
CA TYR A 212 4.09 -1.21 11.43
C TYR A 212 3.27 -1.09 10.14
N PRO A 213 3.68 -0.22 9.19
CA PRO A 213 3.06 -0.15 7.87
C PRO A 213 3.12 -1.48 7.12
N VAL A 214 2.17 -1.69 6.20
CA VAL A 214 2.07 -2.92 5.37
C VAL A 214 3.39 -3.26 4.67
N ARG A 215 4.14 -2.24 4.23
CA ARG A 215 5.46 -2.38 3.62
C ARG A 215 6.52 -1.68 4.46
N GLY A 216 6.70 -2.17 5.70
CA GLY A 216 7.76 -1.73 6.59
C GLY A 216 9.13 -2.22 6.10
N LEU A 217 10.14 -1.34 6.11
CA LEU A 217 11.51 -1.69 5.79
C LEU A 217 12.29 -1.92 7.10
N PHE A 218 12.86 -3.10 7.22
CA PHE A 218 13.60 -3.51 8.41
C PHE A 218 15.06 -3.85 8.07
N SER A 219 15.96 -3.58 8.98
CA SER A 219 17.39 -3.90 8.85
C SER A 219 17.98 -4.41 10.16
N LEU A 220 19.12 -5.10 10.07
CA LEU A 220 19.95 -5.36 11.24
C LEU A 220 20.52 -4.05 11.77
N GLN A 221 20.72 -3.97 13.09
CA GLN A 221 21.34 -2.80 13.71
C GLN A 221 22.86 -2.83 13.47
N TYR A 222 23.31 -2.12 12.45
CA TYR A 222 24.74 -1.97 12.15
C TYR A 222 25.43 -1.10 13.20
N LYS A 223 26.60 -1.55 13.69
CA LYS A 223 27.40 -0.91 14.75
C LYS A 223 28.83 -0.57 14.34
N GLY A 224 29.10 -0.58 13.05
CA GLY A 224 30.45 -0.26 12.54
C GLY A 224 31.22 -1.49 12.08
N LEU A 225 32.54 -1.31 11.91
CA LEU A 225 33.46 -2.36 11.52
C LEU A 225 34.28 -2.81 12.75
N ASN A 226 34.63 -4.08 12.79
CA ASN A 226 35.59 -4.59 13.77
C ASN A 226 37.04 -4.21 13.37
N GLY A 227 38.03 -4.59 14.19
CA GLY A 227 39.45 -4.33 13.93
C GLY A 227 40.02 -4.98 12.65
N GLN A 228 39.25 -5.85 11.99
CA GLN A 228 39.59 -6.52 10.73
C GLN A 228 38.81 -5.95 9.54
N GLY A 229 38.01 -4.88 9.74
CA GLY A 229 37.20 -4.27 8.71
C GLY A 229 35.91 -5.04 8.39
N ILE A 230 35.47 -5.99 9.25
CA ILE A 230 34.26 -6.76 9.05
C ILE A 230 33.06 -6.06 9.73
N PRO A 231 31.89 -5.91 9.06
CA PRO A 231 30.69 -5.30 9.65
C PRO A 231 30.22 -6.03 10.91
N GLN A 232 29.81 -5.24 11.92
CA GLN A 232 29.24 -5.74 13.17
C GLN A 232 27.80 -5.32 13.32
N PHE A 233 26.96 -6.23 13.83
CA PHE A 233 25.53 -6.08 14.02
C PHE A 233 25.14 -6.55 15.43
N ILE A 234 23.97 -6.13 15.89
CA ILE A 234 23.37 -6.69 17.11
C ILE A 234 22.58 -7.95 16.70
N ASN A 235 22.82 -9.06 17.40
CA ASN A 235 22.09 -10.32 17.22
C ASN A 235 20.86 -10.41 18.12
N GLU A 236 20.13 -11.52 18.05
CA GLU A 236 18.92 -11.79 18.83
C GLU A 236 19.14 -11.85 20.35
N LYS A 237 20.38 -11.98 20.80
CA LYS A 237 20.78 -11.95 22.23
C LYS A 237 21.20 -10.57 22.70
N GLY A 238 21.18 -9.56 21.82
CA GLY A 238 21.68 -8.23 22.11
C GLY A 238 23.22 -8.10 22.08
N GLU A 239 23.91 -9.11 21.55
CA GLU A 239 25.36 -9.14 21.50
C GLU A 239 25.90 -8.53 20.21
N LEU A 240 27.03 -7.87 20.27
CA LEU A 240 27.74 -7.34 19.10
C LEU A 240 28.47 -8.49 18.39
N THR A 241 28.14 -8.77 17.15
CA THR A 241 28.70 -9.87 16.38
C THR A 241 28.93 -9.52 14.91
N SER A 242 29.90 -10.18 14.30
CA SER A 242 30.09 -10.16 12.83
C SER A 242 29.57 -11.43 12.16
N THR A 243 29.14 -12.43 12.91
CA THR A 243 28.68 -13.74 12.43
C THR A 243 27.61 -14.30 13.35
N GLY A 244 26.94 -15.37 12.94
CA GLY A 244 26.01 -16.09 13.82
C GLY A 244 24.66 -15.42 14.04
N ILE A 245 24.20 -14.57 13.13
CA ILE A 245 22.84 -14.02 13.15
C ILE A 245 21.87 -15.12 12.72
N ASN A 246 20.84 -15.35 13.53
CA ASN A 246 19.81 -16.33 13.23
C ASN A 246 18.71 -15.72 12.36
N PHE A 247 18.84 -15.78 11.03
CA PHE A 247 17.84 -15.32 10.09
C PHE A 247 16.51 -16.11 10.10
N GLN A 248 16.47 -17.28 10.73
CA GLN A 248 15.25 -18.06 10.91
C GLN A 248 14.51 -17.71 12.20
N SER A 249 15.06 -16.85 13.04
CA SER A 249 14.36 -16.31 14.21
C SER A 249 13.08 -15.61 13.78
N THR A 250 12.05 -15.72 14.59
CA THR A 250 10.77 -15.03 14.42
C THR A 250 10.61 -13.85 15.38
N ASP A 251 11.64 -13.56 16.18
CA ASP A 251 11.66 -12.40 17.08
C ASP A 251 12.24 -11.17 16.36
N PRO A 252 11.42 -10.16 16.03
CA PRO A 252 11.88 -8.97 15.32
C PRO A 252 12.50 -7.91 16.25
N ALA A 253 12.57 -8.14 17.57
CA ALA A 253 12.93 -7.12 18.55
C ALA A 253 14.33 -6.51 18.32
N TYR A 254 15.25 -7.24 17.73
CA TYR A 254 16.60 -6.75 17.42
C TYR A 254 16.75 -6.10 16.04
N LEU A 255 15.66 -6.09 15.25
CA LEU A 255 15.65 -5.34 14.01
C LEU A 255 15.43 -3.85 14.25
N LYS A 256 15.95 -3.05 13.34
CA LYS A 256 15.66 -1.63 13.26
C LYS A 256 14.61 -1.39 12.19
N TYR A 257 13.53 -0.71 12.53
CA TYR A 257 12.58 -0.17 11.58
C TYR A 257 13.15 1.08 10.92
N GLU A 258 13.30 1.07 9.61
CA GLU A 258 13.88 2.18 8.82
C GLU A 258 12.84 3.14 8.28
N GLY A 259 11.59 2.70 8.12
CA GLY A 259 10.48 3.48 7.59
C GLY A 259 9.62 2.67 6.63
N SER A 260 8.61 3.31 6.05
CA SER A 260 7.77 2.71 5.00
C SER A 260 8.45 2.77 3.64
N VAL A 261 8.29 1.74 2.82
CA VAL A 261 8.66 1.77 1.38
C VAL A 261 7.69 2.67 0.60
N ASP A 262 6.43 2.69 1.03
CA ASP A 262 5.42 3.53 0.37
C ASP A 262 5.51 4.98 0.88
N PRO A 263 5.39 5.98 -0.02
CA PRO A 263 5.39 7.38 0.39
C PRO A 263 4.17 7.70 1.26
N THR A 264 4.41 8.41 2.36
CA THR A 264 3.34 8.90 3.24
C THR A 264 2.77 10.23 2.77
N VAL A 265 3.53 10.98 1.99
CA VAL A 265 3.14 12.26 1.39
C VAL A 265 3.28 12.16 -0.11
N THR A 266 2.22 12.51 -0.84
CA THR A 266 2.24 12.63 -2.29
C THR A 266 1.51 13.88 -2.74
N GLY A 267 1.85 14.39 -3.91
CA GLY A 267 1.13 15.52 -4.46
C GLY A 267 1.57 15.92 -5.84
N GLY A 268 0.87 16.90 -6.38
CA GLY A 268 1.15 17.46 -7.69
C GLY A 268 0.82 18.94 -7.74
N PHE A 269 1.58 19.68 -8.50
CA PHE A 269 1.35 21.09 -8.73
C PHE A 269 1.36 21.35 -10.24
N ASP A 270 0.20 21.73 -10.76
CA ASP A 270 -0.03 22.05 -12.17
C ASP A 270 -0.24 23.55 -12.33
N ASN A 271 0.41 24.12 -13.35
CA ASN A 271 0.19 25.50 -13.78
C ASN A 271 -0.09 25.53 -15.26
N GLN A 272 -1.19 26.15 -15.65
CA GLN A 272 -1.56 26.34 -17.03
C GLN A 272 -1.58 27.84 -17.36
N PHE A 273 -0.78 28.21 -18.35
CA PHE A 273 -0.72 29.56 -18.92
C PHE A 273 -1.29 29.51 -20.33
N LYS A 274 -2.28 30.37 -20.59
CA LYS A 274 -2.85 30.50 -21.93
C LYS A 274 -2.68 31.94 -22.40
N TYR A 275 -2.06 32.11 -23.56
CA TYR A 275 -1.94 33.39 -24.22
C TYR A 275 -2.46 33.29 -25.66
N LYS A 276 -3.60 33.93 -25.94
CA LYS A 276 -4.32 33.81 -27.23
C LYS A 276 -4.51 32.33 -27.63
N ALA A 277 -3.89 31.89 -28.71
CA ALA A 277 -3.96 30.51 -29.19
C ALA A 277 -2.90 29.56 -28.57
N TRP A 278 -1.95 30.09 -27.78
CA TRP A 278 -0.89 29.30 -27.16
C TRP A 278 -1.27 28.86 -25.75
N THR A 279 -0.92 27.62 -25.43
CA THR A 279 -1.08 27.06 -24.06
C THR A 279 0.22 26.42 -23.63
N LEU A 280 0.71 26.79 -22.45
CA LEU A 280 1.84 26.17 -21.77
C LEU A 280 1.34 25.54 -20.47
N GLY A 281 1.54 24.24 -20.30
CA GLY A 281 1.31 23.51 -19.06
C GLY A 281 2.64 23.12 -18.40
N LEU A 282 2.76 23.35 -17.10
CA LEU A 282 3.89 22.92 -16.28
C LEU A 282 3.34 22.07 -15.14
N TYR A 283 3.74 20.81 -15.09
CA TYR A 283 3.27 19.85 -14.11
C TYR A 283 4.44 19.28 -13.28
N PHE A 284 4.34 19.37 -11.97
CA PHE A 284 5.31 18.84 -11.01
C PHE A 284 4.62 17.82 -10.11
N THR A 285 5.27 16.70 -9.86
CA THR A 285 4.85 15.71 -8.86
C THR A 285 5.91 15.60 -7.77
N PHE A 286 5.48 15.31 -6.57
CA PHE A 286 6.37 15.05 -5.45
C PHE A 286 5.86 13.91 -4.60
N GLN A 287 6.79 13.19 -3.99
CA GLN A 287 6.52 12.18 -2.98
C GLN A 287 7.60 12.24 -1.90
N ALA A 288 7.21 11.93 -0.66
CA ALA A 288 8.10 11.97 0.48
C ALA A 288 7.67 11.00 1.59
N GLY A 289 8.56 10.79 2.56
CA GLY A 289 8.32 9.92 3.72
C GLY A 289 8.58 8.44 3.48
N ASN A 290 8.92 8.05 2.23
CA ASN A 290 9.32 6.67 1.92
C ASN A 290 10.81 6.42 2.14
N LYS A 291 11.14 5.15 2.27
CA LYS A 291 12.51 4.63 2.35
C LYS A 291 12.74 3.62 1.23
N LEU A 292 13.94 3.60 0.72
CA LEU A 292 14.36 2.68 -0.32
C LEU A 292 15.64 1.96 0.12
N ARG A 293 15.69 0.67 -0.06
CA ARG A 293 16.93 -0.09 0.06
C ARG A 293 17.65 -0.02 -1.27
N LEU A 294 18.85 0.53 -1.26
CA LEU A 294 19.70 0.55 -2.45
C LEU A 294 20.30 -0.83 -2.64
N ASP A 295 20.34 -1.29 -3.87
CA ASP A 295 21.12 -2.46 -4.24
C ASP A 295 22.61 -2.16 -4.05
N PRO A 296 23.41 -3.16 -3.65
CA PRO A 296 24.85 -2.95 -3.55
C PRO A 296 25.43 -2.63 -4.92
N ASP A 297 26.20 -1.55 -5.01
CA ASP A 297 26.86 -1.09 -6.23
C ASP A 297 28.06 -1.99 -6.64
N PHE A 298 28.22 -3.15 -6.02
CA PHE A 298 29.33 -4.05 -6.29
C PHE A 298 28.85 -5.49 -6.42
N SER A 299 29.53 -6.23 -7.30
CA SER A 299 29.35 -7.69 -7.45
C SER A 299 30.26 -8.44 -6.47
N ALA A 300 29.87 -9.66 -6.11
CA ALA A 300 30.72 -10.56 -5.31
C ALA A 300 32.01 -10.95 -6.05
N SER A 301 32.04 -10.84 -7.38
CA SER A 301 33.22 -11.06 -8.22
C SER A 301 33.19 -10.19 -9.47
N TYR A 302 34.36 -9.74 -9.89
CA TYR A 302 34.56 -8.99 -11.14
C TYR A 302 35.48 -9.80 -12.05
N GLY A 303 35.07 -9.98 -13.29
CA GLY A 303 35.90 -10.54 -14.34
C GLY A 303 36.62 -9.44 -15.14
N ASP A 304 37.56 -9.82 -16.00
CA ASP A 304 38.37 -8.87 -16.81
C ASP A 304 37.52 -7.96 -17.73
N TYR A 305 36.28 -8.36 -17.99
CA TYR A 305 35.32 -7.60 -18.82
C TYR A 305 34.25 -6.87 -18.02
N SER A 306 34.33 -6.88 -16.68
CA SER A 306 33.36 -6.26 -15.80
C SER A 306 33.85 -4.87 -15.35
N ALA A 307 33.03 -3.84 -15.58
CA ALA A 307 33.30 -2.52 -15.05
C ALA A 307 33.01 -2.46 -13.55
N MET A 308 33.95 -1.95 -12.76
CA MET A 308 33.73 -1.69 -11.32
C MET A 308 33.08 -0.32 -11.14
N PRO A 309 32.12 -0.19 -10.20
CA PRO A 309 31.58 1.12 -9.81
C PRO A 309 32.69 2.09 -9.41
N LYS A 310 32.60 3.34 -9.88
CA LYS A 310 33.59 4.39 -9.61
C LYS A 310 33.79 4.65 -8.11
N ASP A 311 32.73 4.46 -7.34
CA ASP A 311 32.73 4.70 -5.88
C ASP A 311 33.58 3.71 -5.09
N LEU A 312 33.88 2.52 -5.67
CA LEU A 312 34.79 1.55 -5.05
C LEU A 312 36.27 1.95 -5.16
N LYS A 313 36.59 2.93 -5.99
CA LYS A 313 37.98 3.38 -6.19
C LYS A 313 38.58 4.04 -4.94
N ASN A 314 37.73 4.58 -4.06
CA ASN A 314 38.14 5.36 -2.90
C ASN A 314 37.80 4.70 -1.55
N ARG A 315 37.43 3.42 -1.57
CA ARG A 315 37.17 2.61 -0.37
C ARG A 315 38.36 1.73 0.00
#